data_575f6f843cff8d3f4c27cb86c9a44a7e
#
_entry.id   575f6f843cff8d3f4c27cb86c9a44a7e
#
_cell.length_a   1.000
_cell.length_b   1.000
_cell.length_c   1.000
_cell.angle_alpha   90.00
_cell.angle_beta   90.00
_cell.angle_gamma   90.00
#
_symmetry.space_group_name_H-M   'P 1'
#
loop_
_entity.id
_entity.type
_entity.pdbx_description
1 polymer ?
#
loop_
_entity_poly.entity_id
_entity_poly.type
_entity_poly.pdbx_seq_one_letter_code
_entity_poly.pdbx_strand_id
1 'polypeptide(L)' 'MQNQDFYLEEQQRKIEERFTEAIGIARACGIKLDTLTQLLTLLYEED' A
#
# COMPACT_ATOMS: atom_id res chain seq x y z
N MET A 1 -1.82 15.55 -23.23
CA MET A 1 -2.26 15.43 -22.83
C MET A 1 -2.49 14.48 -21.89
N GLN A 2 -1.95 13.76 -21.43
CA GLN A 2 -2.22 12.74 -20.57
C GLN A 2 -1.77 13.07 -19.22
N ASN A 3 -2.24 14.11 -18.69
CA ASN A 3 -1.92 14.51 -17.32
C ASN A 3 -2.38 13.44 -16.35
N GLN A 4 -3.40 12.69 -16.72
CA GLN A 4 -3.89 11.66 -15.84
C GLN A 4 -2.88 10.57 -15.60
N ASP A 5 -2.19 10.16 -16.66
CA ASP A 5 -1.19 9.11 -16.52
C ASP A 5 -0.09 9.54 -15.57
N PHE A 6 0.36 10.76 -15.72
CA PHE A 6 1.43 11.26 -14.85
C PHE A 6 0.94 11.33 -13.40
N TYR A 7 -0.29 11.79 -13.21
CA TYR A 7 -0.85 11.91 -11.88
C TYR A 7 -0.96 10.53 -11.22
N LEU A 8 -1.44 9.55 -11.96
CA LEU A 8 -1.60 8.21 -11.42
C LEU A 8 -0.26 7.59 -11.05
N GLU A 9 0.74 7.80 -11.89
CA GLU A 9 2.05 7.26 -11.61
C GLU A 9 2.63 7.85 -10.33
N GLU A 10 2.42 9.13 -10.14
CA GLU A 10 2.92 9.79 -8.96
C GLU A 10 2.21 9.26 -7.70
N GLN A 11 0.91 9.08 -7.80
CA GLN A 11 0.16 8.55 -6.66
C GLN A 11 0.57 7.12 -6.36
N GLN A 12 0.80 6.32 -7.40
CA GLN A 12 1.24 4.95 -7.19
C GLN A 12 2.58 4.91 -6.48
N ARG A 13 3.47 5.83 -6.81
CA ARG A 13 4.75 5.86 -6.14
C ARG A 13 4.57 6.13 -4.65
N LYS A 14 3.68 7.04 -4.30
CA LYS A 14 3.42 7.33 -2.91
C LYS A 14 2.86 6.10 -2.19
N ILE A 15 1.97 5.39 -2.86
CA ILE A 15 1.40 4.19 -2.28
C ILE A 15 2.49 3.15 -2.06
N GLU A 16 3.38 2.99 -3.04
CA GLU A 16 4.45 2.03 -2.91
C GLU A 16 5.35 2.36 -1.73
N GLU A 17 5.62 3.63 -1.54
CA GLU A 17 6.45 4.04 -0.42
C GLU A 17 5.81 3.66 0.90
N ARG A 18 4.52 3.90 1.03
CA ARG A 18 3.81 3.55 2.25
C ARG A 18 3.76 2.04 2.43
N PHE A 19 3.55 1.31 1.33
CA PHE A 19 3.56 -0.14 1.42
C PHE A 19 4.91 -0.66 1.87
N THR A 20 5.98 -0.07 1.36
CA THR A 20 7.31 -0.50 1.73
C THR A 20 7.54 -0.32 3.22
N GLU A 21 7.09 0.79 3.76
CA GLU A 21 7.20 1.03 5.20
C GLU A 21 6.40 -0.01 5.98
N ALA A 22 5.19 -0.26 5.53
CA ALA A 22 4.34 -1.22 6.22
C ALA A 22 4.95 -2.62 6.18
N ILE A 23 5.50 -2.99 5.03
CA ILE A 23 6.13 -4.29 4.89
C ILE A 23 7.33 -4.41 5.82
N GLY A 24 8.10 -3.34 5.94
CA GLY A 24 9.23 -3.36 6.86
C GLY A 24 8.79 -3.60 8.29
N ILE A 25 7.71 -2.96 8.71
CA ILE A 25 7.18 -3.14 10.04
C ILE A 25 6.67 -4.57 10.21
N ALA A 26 5.97 -5.06 9.19
CA ALA A 26 5.41 -6.41 9.26
C ALA A 26 6.51 -7.46 9.40
N ARG A 27 7.59 -7.29 8.66
CA ARG A 27 8.68 -8.24 8.73
C ARG A 27 9.33 -8.23 10.11
N ALA A 28 9.46 -7.05 10.69
CA ALA A 28 10.05 -6.94 12.01
C ALA A 28 9.19 -7.61 13.07
N CYS A 29 7.87 -7.60 12.87
CA CYS A 29 6.95 -8.19 13.83
C CYS A 29 6.59 -9.63 13.50
N GLY A 30 6.94 -10.12 12.34
CA GLY A 30 6.57 -11.46 11.96
C GLY A 30 5.20 -11.58 11.36
N ILE A 31 4.63 -10.47 10.91
CA ILE A 31 3.32 -10.50 10.29
C ILE A 31 3.47 -10.95 8.85
N LYS A 32 2.66 -11.92 8.45
CA LYS A 32 2.75 -12.49 7.13
C LYS A 32 1.90 -11.74 6.11
N LEU A 33 2.15 -12.06 4.85
CA LEU A 33 1.45 -11.41 3.75
C LEU A 33 -0.06 -11.58 3.87
N ASP A 34 -0.51 -12.74 4.28
CA ASP A 34 -1.95 -13.00 4.42
C ASP A 34 -2.57 -11.98 5.35
N THR A 35 -1.94 -11.73 6.49
CA THR A 35 -2.47 -10.79 7.45
C THR A 35 -2.46 -9.39 6.89
N LEU A 36 -1.39 -9.02 6.18
CA LEU A 36 -1.32 -7.71 5.57
C LEU A 36 -2.43 -7.51 4.55
N THR A 37 -2.69 -8.54 3.75
CA THR A 37 -3.74 -8.46 2.75
C THR A 37 -5.10 -8.29 3.41
N GLN A 38 -5.34 -8.98 4.50
CA GLN A 38 -6.60 -8.85 5.21
C GLN A 38 -6.75 -7.44 5.78
N LEU A 39 -5.68 -6.91 6.36
CA LEU A 39 -5.73 -5.56 6.89
C LEU A 39 -6.02 -4.55 5.80
N LEU A 40 -5.38 -4.72 4.66
CA LEU A 40 -5.58 -3.80 3.55
C LEU A 40 -7.04 -3.84 3.09
N THR A 41 -7.59 -5.04 2.99
CA THR A 41 -8.98 -5.19 2.56
C THR A 41 -9.92 -4.52 3.55
N LEU A 42 -9.70 -4.73 4.83
CA LEU A 42 -10.54 -4.13 5.85
C LEU A 42 -10.48 -2.62 5.80
N LEU A 43 -9.28 -2.08 5.70
CA LEU A 43 -9.12 -0.63 5.67
C LEU A 43 -9.76 -0.03 4.44
N TYR A 44 -9.65 -0.73 3.32
CA TYR A 44 -10.22 -0.24 2.08
C TYR A 44 -11.74 -0.21 2.16
N GLU A 45 -12.32 -1.22 2.78
CA GLU A 45 -13.77 -1.31 2.84
C GLU A 45 -14.39 -0.44 3.92
N GLU A 46 -13.58 -0.08 4.92
CA GLU A 46 -14.10 0.74 5.97
C GLU A 46 -14.49 2.10 5.48
N ASP A 47 -13.86 2.51 4.44
CA ASP A 47 -14.16 3.81 3.92
C ASP A 47 -15.37 3.77 3.03
#